data_de1c5cd3c77921868cda65f3f7dc1547
#
_entry.id   de1c5cd3c77921868cda65f3f7dc1547
#
_cell.length_a   1.000
_cell.length_b   1.000
_cell.length_c   1.000
_cell.angle_alpha   90.00
_cell.angle_beta   90.00
_cell.angle_gamma   90.00
#
_symmetry.space_group_name_H-M   'P 1'
#
loop_
_entity.id
_entity.type
_entity.pdbx_description
1 polymer ?
#
loop_
_entity_poly.entity_id
_entity_poly.type
_entity_poly.pdbx_seq_one_letter_code
_entity_poly.pdbx_strand_id
1 'polypeptide(L)'
;MTDAASDFRLYHSNSLDVLAALLATAVREPVPGQSVLVPEVVLIPQVAMRRWLQSTLAVEYGIAANLEFLTPGEFVARALNANVPGEHDDLTAAALRWKLYAALTDPAVLAQAPMQALQAYLSAADPLKPWALAGELAAVYEKYQAWRRDWLLRWEAGADAQDPQAILWRHIASGHQYRARRIDAYLSRFEGPGRPLPQGLPARVFAFATLNISPDVLRVMATQARVGTMHFYLPTPTQAYWGDLQTLGEKLRSGAPDPFGEAAGENRLLQVWGAAGRDFMAVLGSYEVVHPSGEIAAYDDPEDDARPDMDAGGLSDSLLHRLQRDLFHRRGQPAGARREALRHDDPSLQVHACHTRLRELQVLHDQLRALLQDPRFDPPLQARDIAVLAPDIDPYVPYLEAVFGGRSGGEDHIPYALADTSPLAGEPLADVFVHLLGLPVSRFGLNEVLDLLASAPLAEAAGLDAAAFDRLHDWLQAAGXXXAGSRQWQ
;
A
#
# COMPACT_ATOMS: atom_id res chain seq x y z
N MET A 1 -31.43 10.24 28.04
CA MET A 1 -30.73 9.22 27.24
C MET A 1 -29.29 9.16 27.70
N THR A 2 -28.93 8.10 28.39
CA THR A 2 -27.56 7.88 28.80
C THR A 2 -26.69 7.72 27.51
N ASP A 3 -25.65 8.51 27.44
CA ASP A 3 -24.69 8.43 26.32
C ASP A 3 -24.16 6.99 26.28
N ALA A 4 -24.50 6.26 25.25
CA ALA A 4 -24.03 4.87 25.09
C ALA A 4 -22.52 4.88 24.98
N ALA A 5 -21.85 4.08 25.80
CA ALA A 5 -20.39 3.98 25.76
C ALA A 5 -19.96 3.49 24.38
N SER A 6 -18.86 4.04 23.87
CA SER A 6 -18.29 3.62 22.58
C SER A 6 -17.89 2.14 22.65
N ASP A 7 -18.27 1.35 21.63
CA ASP A 7 -17.97 -0.08 21.59
C ASP A 7 -16.97 -0.36 20.44
N PHE A 8 -15.70 -0.14 20.75
CA PHE A 8 -14.57 -0.36 19.83
C PHE A 8 -13.76 -1.55 20.35
N ARG A 9 -13.85 -2.67 19.67
CA ARG A 9 -13.20 -3.93 20.07
C ARG A 9 -11.96 -4.19 19.22
N LEU A 10 -10.83 -4.43 19.87
CA LEU A 10 -9.54 -4.58 19.23
C LEU A 10 -9.05 -6.02 19.34
N TYR A 11 -8.66 -6.61 18.23
CA TYR A 11 -8.19 -7.98 18.14
C TYR A 11 -6.77 -7.97 17.58
N HIS A 12 -5.83 -8.58 18.29
CA HIS A 12 -4.42 -8.65 17.90
C HIS A 12 -4.01 -10.08 17.57
N SER A 13 -3.26 -10.26 16.49
CA SER A 13 -2.64 -11.55 16.16
C SER A 13 -1.49 -11.36 15.19
N ASN A 14 -0.54 -12.29 15.19
CA ASN A 14 0.50 -12.39 14.17
C ASN A 14 0.06 -13.29 13.00
N SER A 15 -1.17 -13.77 13.03
CA SER A 15 -1.72 -14.66 12.00
C SER A 15 -3.01 -14.08 11.41
N LEU A 16 -3.03 -13.85 10.09
CA LEU A 16 -4.24 -13.41 9.40
C LEU A 16 -5.34 -14.46 9.46
N ASP A 17 -4.98 -15.74 9.46
CA ASP A 17 -5.96 -16.84 9.55
C ASP A 17 -6.67 -16.82 10.90
N VAL A 18 -5.94 -16.58 11.97
CA VAL A 18 -6.53 -16.45 13.32
C VAL A 18 -7.48 -15.25 13.36
N LEU A 19 -7.07 -14.11 12.81
CA LEU A 19 -7.92 -12.92 12.77
C LEU A 19 -9.18 -13.17 11.93
N ALA A 20 -9.05 -13.88 10.81
CA ALA A 20 -10.21 -14.23 9.98
C ALA A 20 -11.18 -15.17 10.70
N ALA A 21 -10.65 -16.11 11.49
CA ALA A 21 -11.48 -17.01 12.30
C ALA A 21 -12.25 -16.24 13.38
N LEU A 22 -11.60 -15.26 14.01
CA LEU A 22 -12.24 -14.40 14.99
C LEU A 22 -13.34 -13.55 14.33
N LEU A 23 -13.07 -13.01 13.15
CA LEU A 23 -14.07 -12.26 12.38
C LEU A 23 -15.24 -13.20 12.02
N ALA A 24 -14.95 -14.41 11.57
CA ALA A 24 -15.96 -15.38 11.23
C ALA A 24 -16.90 -15.66 12.42
N THR A 25 -16.33 -15.80 13.60
CA THR A 25 -17.11 -16.02 14.83
C THR A 25 -18.03 -14.82 15.12
N ALA A 26 -17.51 -13.62 14.98
CA ALA A 26 -18.30 -12.40 15.26
C ALA A 26 -19.43 -12.20 14.24
N VAL A 27 -19.19 -12.50 12.97
CA VAL A 27 -20.22 -12.36 11.92
C VAL A 27 -21.40 -13.31 12.16
N ARG A 28 -21.16 -14.47 12.76
CA ARG A 28 -22.23 -15.44 13.05
C ARG A 28 -23.27 -14.92 14.05
N GLU A 29 -22.86 -14.03 14.93
CA GLU A 29 -23.77 -13.47 15.94
C GLU A 29 -24.65 -12.41 15.28
N PRO A 30 -25.98 -12.57 15.30
CA PRO A 30 -26.84 -11.56 14.68
C PRO A 30 -26.86 -10.27 15.50
N VAL A 31 -26.99 -9.15 14.78
CA VAL A 31 -27.20 -7.84 15.45
C VAL A 31 -28.65 -7.77 15.91
N PRO A 32 -28.91 -7.57 17.20
CA PRO A 32 -30.31 -7.52 17.70
C PRO A 32 -31.12 -6.42 16.99
N GLY A 33 -32.30 -6.81 16.50
CA GLY A 33 -33.20 -5.89 15.82
C GLY A 33 -32.86 -5.58 14.37
N GLN A 34 -31.82 -6.16 13.83
CA GLN A 34 -31.43 -5.94 12.44
C GLN A 34 -31.83 -7.13 11.58
N SER A 35 -32.35 -6.85 10.38
CA SER A 35 -32.68 -7.90 9.42
C SER A 35 -31.40 -8.62 8.95
N VAL A 36 -31.49 -9.93 8.77
CA VAL A 36 -30.38 -10.73 8.24
C VAL A 36 -30.04 -10.36 6.79
N LEU A 37 -30.90 -9.60 6.13
CA LEU A 37 -30.67 -9.17 4.75
C LEU A 37 -29.81 -7.89 4.68
N VAL A 38 -29.57 -7.23 5.81
CA VAL A 38 -28.67 -6.06 5.86
C VAL A 38 -27.21 -6.56 5.72
N PRO A 39 -26.45 -6.07 4.73
CA PRO A 39 -25.08 -6.55 4.55
C PRO A 39 -24.18 -6.21 5.74
N GLU A 40 -23.29 -7.13 6.06
CA GLU A 40 -22.21 -6.85 7.01
C GLU A 40 -21.12 -6.04 6.30
N VAL A 41 -20.70 -4.95 6.91
CA VAL A 41 -19.71 -4.06 6.31
C VAL A 41 -18.31 -4.46 6.79
N VAL A 42 -17.43 -4.77 5.83
CA VAL A 42 -16.06 -5.18 6.10
C VAL A 42 -15.12 -4.18 5.44
N LEU A 43 -14.29 -3.52 6.24
CA LEU A 43 -13.26 -2.60 5.71
C LEU A 43 -11.99 -3.40 5.47
N ILE A 44 -11.42 -3.23 4.28
CA ILE A 44 -10.21 -3.94 3.85
C ILE A 44 -9.18 -2.92 3.34
N PRO A 45 -7.88 -3.21 3.47
CA PRO A 45 -6.86 -2.23 3.05
C PRO A 45 -6.84 -2.02 1.53
N GLN A 46 -7.19 -3.05 0.77
CA GLN A 46 -7.20 -2.99 -0.69
C GLN A 46 -8.09 -4.09 -1.25
N VAL A 47 -8.55 -3.89 -2.47
CA VAL A 47 -9.53 -4.77 -3.12
C VAL A 47 -9.05 -6.23 -3.21
N ALA A 48 -7.74 -6.44 -3.37
CA ALA A 48 -7.18 -7.80 -3.46
C ALA A 48 -7.48 -8.64 -2.21
N MET A 49 -7.55 -8.02 -1.04
CA MET A 49 -7.86 -8.70 0.24
C MET A 49 -9.27 -9.30 0.23
N ARG A 50 -10.19 -8.70 -0.52
CA ARG A 50 -11.59 -9.15 -0.58
C ARG A 50 -11.69 -10.62 -0.97
N ARG A 51 -11.00 -11.02 -2.03
CA ARG A 51 -11.08 -12.38 -2.55
C ARG A 51 -10.58 -13.40 -1.53
N TRP A 52 -9.44 -13.12 -0.93
CA TRP A 52 -8.85 -14.00 0.09
C TRP A 52 -9.79 -14.14 1.30
N LEU A 53 -10.25 -13.00 1.84
CA LEU A 53 -11.08 -13.01 3.05
C LEU A 53 -12.41 -13.69 2.79
N GLN A 54 -13.05 -13.41 1.64
CA GLN A 54 -14.31 -14.01 1.27
C GLN A 54 -14.19 -15.53 1.13
N SER A 55 -13.09 -15.99 0.52
CA SER A 55 -12.81 -17.42 0.38
C SER A 55 -12.56 -18.08 1.74
N THR A 56 -11.79 -17.43 2.61
CA THR A 56 -11.51 -17.93 3.95
C THR A 56 -12.79 -18.05 4.79
N LEU A 57 -13.63 -17.02 4.73
CA LEU A 57 -14.92 -17.04 5.44
C LEU A 57 -15.84 -18.13 4.90
N ALA A 58 -15.80 -18.37 3.57
CA ALA A 58 -16.62 -19.42 2.96
C ALA A 58 -16.20 -20.82 3.44
N VAL A 59 -14.92 -21.03 3.68
CA VAL A 59 -14.43 -22.29 4.26
C VAL A 59 -14.98 -22.49 5.67
N GLU A 60 -15.07 -21.43 6.45
CA GLU A 60 -15.57 -21.49 7.83
C GLU A 60 -17.09 -21.68 7.92
N TYR A 61 -17.85 -21.13 6.98
CA TYR A 61 -19.31 -21.12 7.01
C TYR A 61 -19.97 -22.02 5.98
N GLY A 62 -19.24 -22.43 4.96
CA GLY A 62 -19.80 -23.00 3.74
C GLY A 62 -20.21 -21.96 2.72
N ILE A 63 -20.66 -20.80 3.14
CA ILE A 63 -21.07 -19.69 2.25
C ILE A 63 -20.66 -18.36 2.89
N ALA A 64 -20.00 -17.50 2.12
CA ALA A 64 -19.68 -16.13 2.54
C ALA A 64 -20.42 -15.16 1.59
N ALA A 65 -21.62 -14.78 2.01
CA ALA A 65 -22.50 -13.91 1.21
C ALA A 65 -23.00 -12.76 2.06
N ASN A 66 -23.61 -11.79 1.40
CA ASN A 66 -24.19 -10.59 2.03
C ASN A 66 -23.14 -9.80 2.80
N LEU A 67 -21.95 -9.65 2.20
CA LEU A 67 -20.84 -8.85 2.74
C LEU A 67 -20.61 -7.67 1.81
N GLU A 68 -20.53 -6.48 2.39
CA GLU A 68 -20.17 -5.25 1.65
C GLU A 68 -18.73 -4.90 2.01
N PHE A 69 -17.83 -4.91 1.02
CA PHE A 69 -16.42 -4.60 1.23
C PHE A 69 -16.14 -3.17 0.83
N LEU A 70 -15.51 -2.41 1.71
CA LEU A 70 -15.12 -1.02 1.49
C LEU A 70 -13.67 -0.83 1.93
N THR A 71 -12.99 0.12 1.32
CA THR A 71 -11.72 0.63 1.90
C THR A 71 -12.03 1.64 3.00
N PRO A 72 -11.09 1.92 3.91
CA PRO A 72 -11.31 2.98 4.91
C PRO A 72 -11.64 4.34 4.27
N GLY A 73 -11.05 4.66 3.11
CA GLY A 73 -11.36 5.88 2.39
C GLY A 73 -12.81 5.94 1.92
N GLU A 74 -13.31 4.84 1.38
CA GLU A 74 -14.72 4.74 0.96
C GLU A 74 -15.68 4.85 2.14
N PHE A 75 -15.31 4.26 3.27
CA PHE A 75 -16.11 4.38 4.50
C PHE A 75 -16.17 5.82 4.98
N VAL A 76 -15.01 6.52 4.98
CA VAL A 76 -14.96 7.94 5.35
C VAL A 76 -15.82 8.77 4.40
N ALA A 77 -15.72 8.51 3.09
CA ALA A 77 -16.55 9.22 2.10
C ALA A 77 -18.05 9.02 2.38
N ARG A 78 -18.44 7.79 2.72
CA ARG A 78 -19.84 7.46 3.08
C ARG A 78 -20.27 8.26 4.31
N ALA A 79 -19.42 8.32 5.34
CA ALA A 79 -19.72 9.07 6.57
C ALA A 79 -19.87 10.57 6.28
N LEU A 80 -18.94 11.13 5.51
CA LEU A 80 -18.97 12.55 5.16
C LEU A 80 -20.19 12.90 4.32
N ASN A 81 -20.50 12.08 3.31
CA ASN A 81 -21.63 12.36 2.42
C ASN A 81 -22.98 12.32 3.16
N ALA A 82 -23.08 11.46 4.16
CA ALA A 82 -24.33 11.35 4.95
C ALA A 82 -24.50 12.48 5.98
N ASN A 83 -23.39 13.16 6.36
CA ASN A 83 -23.41 14.03 7.54
C ASN A 83 -22.94 15.46 7.31
N VAL A 84 -22.20 15.71 6.22
CA VAL A 84 -21.69 17.05 5.90
C VAL A 84 -22.42 17.54 4.63
N PRO A 85 -23.42 18.41 4.80
CA PRO A 85 -24.23 18.85 3.66
C PRO A 85 -23.46 19.79 2.72
N GLY A 86 -24.00 19.94 1.51
CA GLY A 86 -23.47 20.87 0.51
C GLY A 86 -22.64 20.17 -0.56
N GLU A 87 -22.38 20.89 -1.61
CA GLU A 87 -21.49 20.41 -2.68
C GLU A 87 -20.06 20.37 -2.16
N HIS A 88 -19.33 19.39 -2.65
CA HIS A 88 -17.93 19.24 -2.29
C HIS A 88 -17.07 19.05 -3.53
N ASP A 89 -15.85 19.46 -3.44
CA ASP A 89 -14.88 19.35 -4.52
C ASP A 89 -13.57 18.84 -3.87
N ASP A 90 -13.46 17.55 -3.79
CA ASP A 90 -12.26 16.93 -3.23
C ASP A 90 -11.08 17.24 -4.16
N LEU A 91 -10.08 17.89 -3.61
CA LEU A 91 -8.86 18.26 -4.33
C LEU A 91 -7.99 17.01 -4.47
N THR A 92 -8.31 16.18 -5.46
CA THR A 92 -7.53 14.98 -5.78
C THR A 92 -6.15 15.38 -6.32
N ALA A 93 -5.21 14.43 -6.36
CA ALA A 93 -3.88 14.70 -6.90
C ALA A 93 -3.94 15.27 -8.33
N ALA A 94 -4.83 14.75 -9.16
CA ALA A 94 -4.99 15.24 -10.54
C ALA A 94 -5.53 16.68 -10.58
N ALA A 95 -6.57 16.97 -9.78
CA ALA A 95 -7.11 18.33 -9.69
C ALA A 95 -6.09 19.31 -9.15
N LEU A 96 -5.37 18.90 -8.09
CA LEU A 96 -4.30 19.72 -7.49
C LEU A 96 -3.22 20.04 -8.51
N ARG A 97 -2.82 19.06 -9.32
CA ARG A 97 -1.76 19.28 -10.32
C ARG A 97 -2.11 20.38 -11.31
N TRP A 98 -3.36 20.34 -11.84
CA TRP A 98 -3.81 21.37 -12.78
C TRP A 98 -3.92 22.74 -12.12
N LYS A 99 -4.46 22.82 -10.90
CA LYS A 99 -4.56 24.09 -10.17
C LYS A 99 -3.17 24.66 -9.82
N LEU A 100 -2.25 23.79 -9.41
CA LEU A 100 -0.87 24.21 -9.14
C LEU A 100 -0.15 24.64 -10.40
N TYR A 101 -0.34 23.93 -11.50
CA TYR A 101 0.24 24.34 -12.78
C TYR A 101 -0.25 25.75 -13.16
N ALA A 102 -1.54 26.02 -13.01
CA ALA A 102 -2.09 27.34 -13.30
C ALA A 102 -1.46 28.41 -12.38
N ALA A 103 -1.31 28.11 -11.08
CA ALA A 103 -0.70 29.03 -10.12
C ALA A 103 0.78 29.29 -10.42
N LEU A 104 1.53 28.22 -10.75
CA LEU A 104 2.98 28.31 -11.03
C LEU A 104 3.29 28.99 -12.37
N THR A 105 2.30 29.14 -13.24
CA THR A 105 2.44 29.86 -14.51
C THR A 105 1.79 31.24 -14.46
N ASP A 106 1.26 31.64 -13.31
CA ASP A 106 0.62 32.96 -13.14
C ASP A 106 1.64 33.97 -12.62
N PRO A 107 2.03 35.00 -13.41
CA PRO A 107 3.00 35.97 -12.94
C PRO A 107 2.56 36.72 -11.68
N ALA A 108 1.27 36.93 -11.46
CA ALA A 108 0.79 37.61 -10.26
C ALA A 108 1.05 36.80 -9.00
N VAL A 109 0.96 35.48 -9.07
CA VAL A 109 1.27 34.59 -7.94
C VAL A 109 2.77 34.60 -7.66
N LEU A 110 3.60 34.50 -8.72
CA LEU A 110 5.05 34.41 -8.57
C LEU A 110 5.70 35.74 -8.21
N ALA A 111 5.02 36.86 -8.43
CA ALA A 111 5.59 38.17 -8.11
C ALA A 111 5.64 38.49 -6.62
N GLN A 112 4.93 37.71 -5.79
CA GLN A 112 4.94 37.90 -4.35
C GLN A 112 6.33 37.64 -3.77
N ALA A 113 6.75 38.46 -2.79
CA ALA A 113 8.12 38.41 -2.26
C ALA A 113 8.53 37.02 -1.75
N PRO A 114 7.65 36.26 -1.02
CA PRO A 114 8.06 34.92 -0.57
C PRO A 114 8.23 33.90 -1.70
N MET A 115 7.73 34.20 -2.90
CA MET A 115 7.78 33.27 -4.04
C MET A 115 9.03 33.42 -4.90
N GLN A 116 9.99 34.32 -4.52
CA GLN A 116 11.15 34.59 -5.34
C GLN A 116 12.00 33.38 -5.70
N ALA A 117 12.16 32.44 -4.76
CA ALA A 117 12.93 31.23 -5.03
C ALA A 117 12.25 30.36 -6.08
N LEU A 118 10.92 30.26 -6.02
CA LEU A 118 10.14 29.51 -7.03
C LEU A 118 10.18 30.24 -8.38
N GLN A 119 10.05 31.55 -8.36
CA GLN A 119 10.14 32.36 -9.59
C GLN A 119 11.48 32.13 -10.28
N ALA A 120 12.58 32.19 -9.51
CA ALA A 120 13.93 31.97 -10.04
C ALA A 120 14.07 30.55 -10.61
N TYR A 121 13.57 29.54 -9.91
CA TYR A 121 13.60 28.14 -10.37
C TYR A 121 12.83 27.96 -11.68
N LEU A 122 11.69 28.63 -11.82
CA LEU A 122 10.80 28.49 -12.97
C LEU A 122 11.18 29.40 -14.14
N SER A 123 12.13 30.34 -13.94
CA SER A 123 12.53 31.31 -15.00
C SER A 123 13.37 30.65 -16.10
N ALA A 124 13.90 29.44 -15.88
CA ALA A 124 14.64 28.71 -16.91
C ALA A 124 13.70 28.38 -18.09
N ALA A 125 14.25 28.31 -19.30
CA ALA A 125 13.49 28.12 -20.53
C ALA A 125 13.08 26.68 -20.76
N ASP A 126 12.63 25.99 -19.73
CA ASP A 126 12.13 24.60 -19.80
C ASP A 126 10.63 24.62 -19.52
N PRO A 127 9.80 24.42 -20.55
CA PRO A 127 8.35 24.49 -20.37
C PRO A 127 7.79 23.35 -19.53
N LEU A 128 8.55 22.28 -19.29
CA LEU A 128 8.07 21.15 -18.50
C LEU A 128 8.28 21.35 -17.00
N LYS A 129 9.13 22.28 -16.58
CA LYS A 129 9.41 22.52 -15.16
C LYS A 129 8.16 22.85 -14.34
N PRO A 130 7.28 23.78 -14.78
CA PRO A 130 6.09 24.06 -13.98
C PRO A 130 5.18 22.84 -13.84
N TRP A 131 5.07 22.03 -14.88
CA TRP A 131 4.23 20.83 -14.85
C TRP A 131 4.81 19.76 -13.92
N ALA A 132 6.12 19.56 -13.97
CA ALA A 132 6.79 18.60 -13.10
C ALA A 132 6.68 19.02 -11.63
N LEU A 133 6.94 20.30 -11.34
CA LEU A 133 6.83 20.83 -9.98
C LEU A 133 5.40 20.76 -9.46
N ALA A 134 4.42 21.04 -10.34
CA ALA A 134 3.01 20.92 -9.97
C ALA A 134 2.66 19.50 -9.54
N GLY A 135 3.20 18.50 -10.24
CA GLY A 135 3.01 17.09 -9.88
C GLY A 135 3.58 16.74 -8.51
N GLU A 136 4.81 17.20 -8.24
CA GLU A 136 5.45 16.95 -6.94
C GLU A 136 4.69 17.63 -5.79
N LEU A 137 4.29 18.88 -5.99
CA LEU A 137 3.52 19.61 -4.98
C LEU A 137 2.14 19.00 -4.76
N ALA A 138 1.50 18.52 -5.83
CA ALA A 138 0.20 17.86 -5.72
C ALA A 138 0.30 16.61 -4.83
N ALA A 139 1.35 15.80 -5.03
CA ALA A 139 1.60 14.61 -4.21
C ALA A 139 1.84 14.98 -2.74
N VAL A 140 2.58 16.07 -2.51
CA VAL A 140 2.84 16.56 -1.15
C VAL A 140 1.55 17.04 -0.48
N TYR A 141 0.74 17.84 -1.18
CA TYR A 141 -0.51 18.36 -0.61
C TYR A 141 -1.53 17.24 -0.37
N GLU A 142 -1.53 16.21 -1.21
CA GLU A 142 -2.39 15.05 -0.95
C GLU A 142 -2.01 14.38 0.36
N LYS A 143 -0.71 14.26 0.63
CA LYS A 143 -0.23 13.75 1.92
C LYS A 143 -0.61 14.69 3.08
N TYR A 144 -0.53 15.99 2.86
CA TYR A 144 -0.94 16.95 3.89
C TYR A 144 -2.45 16.83 4.19
N GLN A 145 -3.28 16.63 3.16
CA GLN A 145 -4.70 16.41 3.38
C GLN A 145 -4.96 15.15 4.22
N ALA A 146 -4.14 14.12 4.03
CA ALA A 146 -4.28 12.86 4.76
C ALA A 146 -3.73 12.94 6.19
N TRP A 147 -2.61 13.68 6.40
CA TRP A 147 -1.84 13.58 7.64
C TRP A 147 -1.62 14.89 8.38
N ARG A 148 -1.90 16.03 7.75
CA ARG A 148 -1.61 17.37 8.29
C ARG A 148 -2.78 18.33 8.07
N ARG A 149 -3.99 17.85 8.36
CA ARG A 149 -5.20 18.67 8.22
C ARG A 149 -5.07 20.01 8.93
N ASP A 150 -4.50 20.00 10.13
CA ASP A 150 -4.32 21.20 10.93
C ASP A 150 -3.44 22.25 10.26
N TRP A 151 -2.40 21.83 9.52
CA TRP A 151 -1.56 22.77 8.77
C TRP A 151 -2.37 23.48 7.69
N LEU A 152 -3.14 22.73 6.92
CA LEU A 152 -3.92 23.28 5.82
C LEU A 152 -4.95 24.28 6.31
N LEU A 153 -5.63 23.98 7.41
CA LEU A 153 -6.62 24.87 7.99
C LEU A 153 -5.98 26.14 8.57
N ARG A 154 -4.83 26.02 9.23
CA ARG A 154 -4.07 27.17 9.72
C ARG A 154 -3.60 28.07 8.59
N TRP A 155 -3.14 27.45 7.49
CA TRP A 155 -2.70 28.22 6.31
C TRP A 155 -3.86 29.02 5.72
N GLU A 156 -5.03 28.43 5.63
CA GLU A 156 -6.20 29.15 5.14
C GLU A 156 -6.60 30.29 6.09
N ALA A 157 -6.35 30.14 7.37
CA ALA A 157 -6.58 31.19 8.36
C ALA A 157 -5.51 32.28 8.36
N GLY A 158 -4.50 32.18 7.48
CA GLY A 158 -3.46 33.20 7.30
C GLY A 158 -2.13 32.92 7.96
N ALA A 159 -1.97 31.74 8.59
CA ALA A 159 -0.69 31.36 9.21
C ALA A 159 0.39 31.14 8.13
N ASP A 160 1.64 31.27 8.55
CA ASP A 160 2.81 30.99 7.72
C ASP A 160 2.79 31.81 6.41
N ALA A 161 2.53 33.11 6.53
CA ALA A 161 2.35 34.00 5.39
C ALA A 161 3.59 34.12 4.48
N GLN A 162 4.77 33.72 4.97
CA GLN A 162 6.01 33.77 4.21
C GLN A 162 6.41 32.41 3.61
N ASP A 163 5.61 31.37 3.85
CA ASP A 163 5.89 30.03 3.33
C ASP A 163 5.25 29.88 1.94
N PRO A 164 6.05 29.60 0.90
CA PRO A 164 5.49 29.39 -0.45
C PRO A 164 4.44 28.30 -0.52
N GLN A 165 4.57 27.23 0.26
CA GLN A 165 3.56 26.16 0.28
C GLN A 165 2.23 26.67 0.84
N ALA A 166 2.28 27.47 1.90
CA ALA A 166 1.07 28.05 2.49
C ALA A 166 0.38 29.02 1.52
N ILE A 167 1.18 29.85 0.82
CA ILE A 167 0.68 30.80 -0.17
C ILE A 167 -0.03 30.05 -1.31
N LEU A 168 0.61 29.02 -1.86
CA LEU A 168 0.03 28.22 -2.93
C LEU A 168 -1.25 27.52 -2.46
N TRP A 169 -1.23 26.95 -1.25
CA TRP A 169 -2.41 26.26 -0.73
C TRP A 169 -3.59 27.23 -0.60
N ARG A 170 -3.38 28.40 0.01
CA ARG A 170 -4.45 29.40 0.11
C ARG A 170 -5.03 29.76 -1.24
N HIS A 171 -4.15 29.91 -2.25
CA HIS A 171 -4.57 30.28 -3.60
C HIS A 171 -5.43 29.20 -4.24
N ILE A 172 -5.01 27.92 -4.15
CA ILE A 172 -5.71 26.83 -4.87
C ILE A 172 -6.91 26.29 -4.10
N ALA A 173 -6.93 26.40 -2.77
CA ALA A 173 -8.00 25.81 -1.93
C ALA A 173 -9.15 26.78 -1.68
N SER A 174 -8.97 28.05 -1.98
CA SER A 174 -9.97 29.08 -1.70
C SER A 174 -11.30 28.74 -2.38
N GLY A 175 -12.38 28.74 -1.60
CA GLY A 175 -13.71 28.46 -2.10
C GLY A 175 -14.06 26.98 -2.30
N HIS A 176 -13.14 26.08 -2.03
CA HIS A 176 -13.37 24.64 -2.20
C HIS A 176 -13.70 23.95 -0.88
N GLN A 177 -14.66 23.02 -0.93
CA GLN A 177 -14.99 22.15 0.22
C GLN A 177 -14.25 20.83 0.05
N TYR A 178 -12.94 20.88 0.30
CA TYR A 178 -12.06 19.72 0.11
C TYR A 178 -12.14 18.78 1.32
N ARG A 179 -11.57 17.60 1.16
CA ARG A 179 -11.72 16.49 2.11
C ARG A 179 -11.31 16.86 3.54
N ALA A 180 -10.17 17.52 3.72
CA ALA A 180 -9.69 17.85 5.08
C ALA A 180 -10.65 18.82 5.80
N ARG A 181 -11.22 19.78 5.07
CA ARG A 181 -12.20 20.71 5.62
C ARG A 181 -13.49 19.98 6.01
N ARG A 182 -13.93 19.04 5.17
CA ARG A 182 -15.12 18.23 5.44
C ARG A 182 -14.92 17.33 6.65
N ILE A 183 -13.73 16.74 6.79
CA ILE A 183 -13.37 15.93 7.97
C ILE A 183 -13.39 16.78 9.23
N ASP A 184 -12.86 18.00 9.15
CA ASP A 184 -12.87 18.93 10.28
C ASP A 184 -14.31 19.24 10.73
N ALA A 185 -15.20 19.55 9.79
CA ALA A 185 -16.61 19.80 10.07
C ALA A 185 -17.28 18.59 10.72
N TYR A 186 -16.99 17.40 10.19
CA TYR A 186 -17.55 16.15 10.71
C TYR A 186 -17.09 15.87 12.14
N LEU A 187 -15.78 15.89 12.37
CA LEU A 187 -15.23 15.58 13.70
C LEU A 187 -15.66 16.61 14.74
N SER A 188 -15.70 17.88 14.39
CA SER A 188 -16.15 18.96 15.30
C SER A 188 -17.58 18.73 15.78
N ARG A 189 -18.41 18.07 14.96
CA ARG A 189 -19.81 17.84 15.30
C ARG A 189 -20.04 16.51 16.02
N PHE A 190 -19.35 15.44 15.61
CA PHE A 190 -19.72 14.08 16.00
C PHE A 190 -18.73 13.36 16.91
N GLU A 191 -17.50 13.87 17.05
CA GLU A 191 -16.47 13.19 17.83
C GLU A 191 -16.61 13.49 19.32
N GLY A 192 -16.61 12.43 20.13
CA GLY A 192 -16.53 12.53 21.58
C GLY A 192 -17.85 12.36 22.30
N PRO A 193 -17.80 12.18 23.63
CA PRO A 193 -19.00 11.97 24.45
C PRO A 193 -19.92 13.19 24.43
N GLY A 194 -21.22 12.95 24.44
CA GLY A 194 -22.23 14.01 24.47
C GLY A 194 -22.48 14.69 23.14
N ARG A 195 -21.71 14.37 22.09
CA ARG A 195 -21.94 14.90 20.76
C ARG A 195 -23.09 14.14 20.06
N PRO A 196 -23.75 14.75 19.08
CA PRO A 196 -24.76 14.05 18.29
C PRO A 196 -24.17 12.77 17.65
N LEU A 197 -25.04 11.79 17.37
CA LEU A 197 -24.62 10.58 16.67
C LEU A 197 -24.65 10.82 15.15
N PRO A 198 -23.63 10.37 14.42
CA PRO A 198 -23.67 10.48 12.96
C PRO A 198 -24.73 9.55 12.37
N GLN A 199 -25.25 9.93 11.21
CA GLN A 199 -26.27 9.19 10.50
C GLN A 199 -25.64 8.37 9.37
N GLY A 200 -26.37 7.33 8.92
CA GLY A 200 -25.99 6.54 7.75
C GLY A 200 -24.83 5.57 7.98
N LEU A 201 -24.43 5.36 9.23
CA LEU A 201 -23.38 4.40 9.55
C LEU A 201 -24.00 3.06 9.97
N PRO A 202 -23.38 1.93 9.59
CA PRO A 202 -23.89 0.61 9.95
C PRO A 202 -23.82 0.37 11.46
N ALA A 203 -24.72 -0.50 11.96
CA ALA A 203 -24.72 -0.89 13.37
C ALA A 203 -23.47 -1.70 13.74
N ARG A 204 -22.81 -2.31 12.76
CA ARG A 204 -21.62 -3.12 13.00
C ARG A 204 -20.68 -2.99 11.81
N VAL A 205 -19.37 -2.83 12.10
CA VAL A 205 -18.32 -2.75 11.07
C VAL A 205 -17.14 -3.62 11.50
N PHE A 206 -16.59 -4.34 10.56
CA PHE A 206 -15.39 -5.16 10.74
C PHE A 206 -14.24 -4.55 9.95
N ALA A 207 -13.29 -3.90 10.62
CA ALA A 207 -12.09 -3.36 9.98
C ALA A 207 -10.99 -4.41 10.03
N PHE A 208 -10.68 -5.03 8.89
CA PHE A 208 -9.77 -6.16 8.82
C PHE A 208 -8.44 -5.75 8.21
N ALA A 209 -7.37 -5.82 9.00
CA ALA A 209 -6.00 -5.54 8.56
C ALA A 209 -5.82 -4.14 7.95
N THR A 210 -6.63 -3.19 8.38
CA THR A 210 -6.57 -1.81 7.86
C THR A 210 -5.49 -1.01 8.58
N LEU A 211 -4.24 -1.35 8.29
CA LEU A 211 -3.07 -0.68 8.83
C LEU A 211 -2.75 0.57 8.01
N ASN A 212 -1.85 1.39 8.54
CA ASN A 212 -1.32 2.56 7.84
C ASN A 212 -2.41 3.54 7.38
N ILE A 213 -3.43 3.71 8.22
CA ILE A 213 -4.47 4.73 8.01
C ILE A 213 -4.13 5.97 8.85
N SER A 214 -4.49 7.15 8.34
CA SER A 214 -4.18 8.39 9.06
C SER A 214 -5.00 8.50 10.35
N PRO A 215 -4.51 9.24 11.34
CA PRO A 215 -5.29 9.47 12.56
C PRO A 215 -6.68 10.04 12.28
N ASP A 216 -6.82 10.92 11.29
CA ASP A 216 -8.14 11.50 10.96
C ASP A 216 -9.11 10.44 10.43
N VAL A 217 -8.63 9.52 9.58
CA VAL A 217 -9.46 8.41 9.09
C VAL A 217 -9.87 7.52 10.26
N LEU A 218 -8.93 7.20 11.15
CA LEU A 218 -9.22 6.38 12.33
C LEU A 218 -10.25 7.07 13.24
N ARG A 219 -10.15 8.40 13.42
CA ARG A 219 -11.09 9.17 14.22
C ARG A 219 -12.51 9.12 13.65
N VAL A 220 -12.63 9.28 12.31
CA VAL A 220 -13.95 9.15 11.67
C VAL A 220 -14.48 7.72 11.83
N MET A 221 -13.63 6.71 11.61
CA MET A 221 -14.03 5.31 11.83
C MET A 221 -14.51 5.08 13.27
N ALA A 222 -13.80 5.64 14.24
CA ALA A 222 -14.12 5.46 15.66
C ALA A 222 -15.51 6.04 16.03
N THR A 223 -16.01 7.02 15.27
CA THR A 223 -17.37 7.55 15.54
C THR A 223 -18.44 6.50 15.29
N GLN A 224 -18.18 5.50 14.46
CA GLN A 224 -19.13 4.40 14.25
C GLN A 224 -19.31 3.58 15.53
N ALA A 225 -18.28 3.47 16.35
CA ALA A 225 -18.36 2.73 17.62
C ALA A 225 -19.32 3.39 18.62
N ARG A 226 -19.71 4.66 18.41
CA ARG A 226 -20.74 5.33 19.19
C ARG A 226 -22.16 4.97 18.71
N VAL A 227 -22.28 4.59 17.43
CA VAL A 227 -23.55 4.19 16.82
C VAL A 227 -23.83 2.69 17.06
N GLY A 228 -22.78 1.89 17.04
CA GLY A 228 -22.88 0.44 17.17
C GLY A 228 -21.55 -0.15 17.62
N THR A 229 -21.10 -1.23 16.95
CA THR A 229 -19.86 -1.91 17.31
C THR A 229 -18.86 -1.85 16.16
N MET A 230 -17.63 -1.42 16.47
CA MET A 230 -16.49 -1.50 15.57
C MET A 230 -15.59 -2.65 16.03
N HIS A 231 -15.44 -3.67 15.17
CA HIS A 231 -14.48 -4.76 15.39
C HIS A 231 -13.24 -4.44 14.57
N PHE A 232 -12.09 -4.26 15.22
CA PHE A 232 -10.85 -3.87 14.56
C PHE A 232 -9.82 -4.99 14.70
N TYR A 233 -9.48 -5.63 13.58
CA TYR A 233 -8.59 -6.79 13.53
C TYR A 233 -7.21 -6.33 13.08
N LEU A 234 -6.25 -6.39 14.00
CA LEU A 234 -4.93 -5.79 13.85
C LEU A 234 -3.83 -6.87 13.75
N PRO A 235 -3.29 -7.12 12.55
CA PRO A 235 -2.11 -7.99 12.46
C PRO A 235 -0.87 -7.25 12.98
N THR A 236 -0.14 -7.90 13.89
CA THR A 236 1.10 -7.38 14.43
C THR A 236 2.17 -8.47 14.37
N PRO A 237 3.44 -8.13 14.05
CA PRO A 237 4.48 -9.14 13.95
C PRO A 237 5.03 -9.60 15.30
N THR A 238 4.68 -8.93 16.39
CA THR A 238 5.18 -9.20 17.73
C THR A 238 4.06 -9.09 18.76
N GLN A 239 4.14 -9.91 19.80
CA GLN A 239 3.19 -9.83 20.91
C GLN A 239 3.48 -8.65 21.84
N ALA A 240 4.70 -8.13 21.80
CA ALA A 240 5.10 -7.01 22.65
C ALA A 240 4.67 -5.68 22.03
N TYR A 241 4.37 -4.68 22.86
CA TYR A 241 4.16 -3.31 22.36
C TYR A 241 5.45 -2.82 21.70
N TRP A 242 5.33 -2.18 20.56
CA TRP A 242 6.49 -1.75 19.78
C TRP A 242 6.37 -0.34 19.20
N GLY A 243 5.34 0.39 19.62
CA GLY A 243 5.18 1.79 19.21
C GLY A 243 6.24 2.72 19.80
N ASP A 244 6.98 2.25 20.79
CA ASP A 244 8.03 2.99 21.47
C ASP A 244 9.41 2.88 20.79
N LEU A 245 9.57 1.98 19.81
CA LEU A 245 10.86 1.77 19.15
C LEU A 245 11.32 3.00 18.38
N GLN A 246 12.61 3.29 18.45
CA GLN A 246 13.24 4.38 17.71
C GLN A 246 14.43 3.84 16.92
N THR A 247 14.61 4.35 15.71
CA THR A 247 15.82 4.07 14.94
C THR A 247 17.00 4.84 15.52
N LEU A 248 18.22 4.43 15.17
CA LEU A 248 19.43 5.14 15.60
C LEU A 248 19.38 6.62 15.15
N GLY A 249 18.92 6.86 13.93
CA GLY A 249 18.80 8.24 13.42
C GLY A 249 17.81 9.07 14.25
N GLU A 250 16.71 8.49 14.67
CA GLU A 250 15.74 9.16 15.53
C GLU A 250 16.32 9.45 16.91
N LYS A 251 17.06 8.48 17.49
CA LYS A 251 17.71 8.66 18.79
C LYS A 251 18.74 9.79 18.75
N LEU A 252 19.53 9.84 17.66
CA LEU A 252 20.52 10.91 17.49
C LEU A 252 19.86 12.28 17.37
N ARG A 253 18.77 12.37 16.57
CA ARG A 253 18.05 13.63 16.38
C ARG A 253 17.35 14.11 17.65
N SER A 254 16.84 13.19 18.44
CA SER A 254 16.15 13.53 19.69
C SER A 254 17.09 13.83 20.86
N GLY A 255 18.40 13.67 20.65
CA GLY A 255 19.39 13.90 21.70
C GLY A 255 19.36 12.86 22.80
N ALA A 256 19.05 11.61 22.47
CA ALA A 256 19.03 10.53 23.45
C ALA A 256 20.36 10.43 24.20
N PRO A 257 20.36 10.25 25.52
CA PRO A 257 21.60 10.26 26.33
C PRO A 257 22.60 9.17 25.93
N ASP A 258 22.11 8.01 25.48
CA ASP A 258 22.98 6.93 25.03
C ASP A 258 22.36 6.28 23.77
N PRO A 259 22.54 6.92 22.61
CA PRO A 259 21.92 6.39 21.38
C PRO A 259 22.54 5.05 20.93
N PHE A 260 23.74 4.71 21.42
CA PHE A 260 24.46 3.48 21.05
C PHE A 260 24.39 2.40 22.15
N GLY A 261 23.64 2.65 23.22
CA GLY A 261 23.61 1.79 24.39
C GLY A 261 22.73 0.54 24.23
N GLU A 262 22.12 0.12 25.29
CA GLU A 262 21.38 -1.16 25.35
C GLU A 262 20.32 -1.37 24.29
N ALA A 263 19.89 -0.30 23.64
CA ALA A 263 19.03 -0.42 22.48
C ALA A 263 19.67 -1.21 21.33
N ALA A 264 20.96 -1.52 21.44
CA ALA A 264 21.61 -2.47 20.54
C ALA A 264 21.01 -3.87 20.62
N GLY A 265 20.29 -4.18 21.72
CA GLY A 265 19.58 -5.43 21.87
C GLY A 265 18.21 -5.49 21.23
N GLU A 266 17.74 -4.40 20.62
CA GLU A 266 16.42 -4.37 19.96
C GLU A 266 16.44 -5.12 18.63
N ASN A 267 15.27 -5.70 18.28
CA ASN A 267 15.13 -6.40 17.01
C ASN A 267 15.24 -5.41 15.85
N ARG A 268 16.27 -5.58 15.03
CA ARG A 268 16.60 -4.64 13.95
C ARG A 268 15.59 -4.66 12.80
N LEU A 269 14.99 -5.82 12.53
CA LEU A 269 13.96 -5.91 11.48
C LEU A 269 12.74 -5.09 11.88
N LEU A 270 12.30 -5.25 13.13
CA LEU A 270 11.16 -4.50 13.66
C LEU A 270 11.46 -2.99 13.69
N GLN A 271 12.69 -2.63 14.07
CA GLN A 271 13.15 -1.26 14.20
C GLN A 271 13.17 -0.53 12.84
N VAL A 272 13.67 -1.20 11.80
CA VAL A 272 13.89 -0.58 10.48
C VAL A 272 12.68 -0.77 9.56
N TRP A 273 12.20 -2.01 9.41
CA TRP A 273 11.10 -2.32 8.49
C TRP A 273 9.72 -2.11 9.10
N GLY A 274 9.64 -2.07 10.42
CA GLY A 274 8.38 -1.91 11.12
C GLY A 274 7.92 -0.47 11.31
N ALA A 275 8.59 0.51 10.71
CA ALA A 275 8.35 1.93 11.00
C ALA A 275 6.88 2.35 10.82
N ALA A 276 6.26 1.98 9.70
CA ALA A 276 4.87 2.36 9.42
C ALA A 276 3.90 1.75 10.45
N GLY A 277 4.09 0.47 10.77
CA GLY A 277 3.28 -0.19 11.79
C GLY A 277 3.55 0.36 13.17
N ARG A 278 4.80 0.69 13.49
CA ARG A 278 5.17 1.30 14.76
C ARG A 278 4.40 2.61 15.00
N ASP A 279 4.36 3.47 13.98
CA ASP A 279 3.68 4.75 14.11
C ASP A 279 2.18 4.55 14.34
N PHE A 280 1.57 3.57 13.67
CA PHE A 280 0.17 3.22 13.88
C PHE A 280 -0.07 2.65 15.29
N MET A 281 0.83 1.78 15.76
CA MET A 281 0.76 1.25 17.13
C MET A 281 0.88 2.35 18.19
N ALA A 282 1.71 3.36 17.92
CA ALA A 282 1.85 4.51 18.83
C ALA A 282 0.55 5.29 18.92
N VAL A 283 -0.14 5.49 17.78
CA VAL A 283 -1.45 6.17 17.75
C VAL A 283 -2.48 5.37 18.55
N LEU A 284 -2.56 4.07 18.33
CA LEU A 284 -3.50 3.21 19.06
C LEU A 284 -3.18 3.17 20.56
N GLY A 285 -1.91 3.08 20.93
CA GLY A 285 -1.48 2.98 22.32
C GLY A 285 -1.60 4.27 23.11
N SER A 286 -1.70 5.42 22.44
CA SER A 286 -1.84 6.71 23.13
C SER A 286 -3.22 6.90 23.74
N TYR A 287 -4.23 6.18 23.26
CA TYR A 287 -5.64 6.34 23.64
C TYR A 287 -6.18 7.75 23.41
N GLU A 288 -5.50 8.54 22.58
CA GLU A 288 -5.98 9.88 22.23
C GLU A 288 -7.04 9.84 21.14
N VAL A 289 -6.96 8.82 20.29
CA VAL A 289 -7.87 8.67 19.14
C VAL A 289 -8.93 7.61 19.41
N VAL A 290 -8.53 6.48 19.99
CA VAL A 290 -9.39 5.32 20.22
C VAL A 290 -9.28 4.88 21.67
N HIS A 291 -10.44 4.57 22.29
CA HIS A 291 -10.51 3.97 23.61
C HIS A 291 -11.16 2.59 23.45
N PRO A 292 -10.38 1.52 23.31
CA PRO A 292 -10.97 0.20 23.12
C PRO A 292 -11.84 -0.20 24.33
N SER A 293 -13.05 -0.70 24.04
CA SER A 293 -13.95 -1.26 25.05
C SER A 293 -13.54 -2.69 25.45
N GLY A 294 -12.74 -3.34 24.60
CA GLY A 294 -12.20 -4.67 24.87
C GLY A 294 -11.06 -4.97 23.94
N GLU A 295 -10.10 -5.75 24.41
CA GLU A 295 -8.96 -6.19 23.61
C GLU A 295 -8.80 -7.71 23.76
N ILE A 296 -8.56 -8.38 22.64
CA ILE A 296 -8.31 -9.82 22.60
C ILE A 296 -6.98 -10.03 21.86
N ALA A 297 -6.05 -10.64 22.58
CA ALA A 297 -4.74 -11.04 22.02
C ALA A 297 -4.80 -12.54 21.71
N ALA A 298 -4.74 -12.87 20.43
CA ALA A 298 -4.84 -14.26 19.96
C ALA A 298 -3.60 -14.58 19.11
N TYR A 299 -2.45 -14.62 19.78
CA TYR A 299 -1.17 -14.83 19.12
C TYR A 299 -0.86 -16.33 18.97
N ASP A 300 -0.17 -16.63 17.89
CA ASP A 300 0.37 -17.96 17.58
C ASP A 300 1.88 -17.90 17.82
N ASP A 301 2.33 -18.39 18.98
CA ASP A 301 3.73 -18.26 19.40
C ASP A 301 4.62 -19.22 18.60
N PRO A 302 5.62 -18.71 17.86
CA PRO A 302 6.52 -19.58 17.11
C PRO A 302 7.37 -20.54 17.99
N GLU A 303 7.46 -20.28 19.29
CA GLU A 303 8.16 -21.17 20.22
C GLU A 303 7.26 -22.30 20.76
N ASP A 304 5.98 -22.31 20.41
CA ASP A 304 5.06 -23.34 20.90
C ASP A 304 5.43 -24.71 20.30
N ASP A 305 5.79 -25.65 21.15
CA ASP A 305 6.21 -27.02 20.77
C ASP A 305 5.04 -27.85 20.21
N ALA A 306 3.82 -27.31 20.21
CA ALA A 306 2.65 -28.02 19.73
C ALA A 306 2.45 -27.92 18.20
N ARG A 307 3.54 -27.80 17.45
CA ARG A 307 3.51 -27.77 15.97
C ARG A 307 4.21 -29.00 15.39
N PRO A 308 3.60 -30.19 15.49
CA PRO A 308 4.24 -31.41 15.00
C PRO A 308 4.48 -31.40 13.48
N ASP A 309 3.71 -30.64 12.74
CA ASP A 309 3.84 -30.51 11.29
C ASP A 309 5.12 -29.73 10.86
N MET A 310 5.65 -28.89 11.74
CA MET A 310 6.87 -28.14 11.44
C MET A 310 8.15 -28.96 11.66
N ASP A 311 8.08 -30.01 12.47
CA ASP A 311 9.26 -30.82 12.82
C ASP A 311 9.58 -31.90 11.78
N ALA A 312 8.61 -32.30 10.96
CA ALA A 312 8.78 -33.38 10.00
C ALA A 312 9.86 -33.10 8.95
N GLY A 313 10.12 -31.82 8.65
CA GLY A 313 11.16 -31.44 7.70
C GLY A 313 12.36 -30.74 8.32
N GLY A 314 12.44 -30.66 9.64
CA GLY A 314 13.50 -29.92 10.33
C GLY A 314 13.40 -28.41 10.14
N LEU A 315 12.21 -27.90 9.83
CA LEU A 315 11.99 -26.49 9.54
C LEU A 315 11.88 -25.62 10.80
N SER A 316 11.63 -26.26 11.96
CA SER A 316 11.48 -25.56 13.23
C SER A 316 12.76 -24.84 13.68
N ASP A 317 13.92 -25.29 13.22
CA ASP A 317 15.22 -24.67 13.54
C ASP A 317 15.82 -23.94 12.33
N SER A 318 15.01 -23.63 11.34
CA SER A 318 15.45 -22.90 10.14
C SER A 318 15.75 -21.45 10.47
N LEU A 319 16.52 -20.78 9.60
CA LEU A 319 16.84 -19.37 9.74
C LEU A 319 15.57 -18.51 9.75
N LEU A 320 14.64 -18.80 8.85
CA LEU A 320 13.38 -18.05 8.78
C LEU A 320 12.60 -18.19 10.09
N HIS A 321 12.50 -19.41 10.62
CA HIS A 321 11.78 -19.65 11.86
C HIS A 321 12.43 -18.89 13.04
N ARG A 322 13.77 -18.90 13.11
CA ARG A 322 14.48 -18.14 14.14
C ARG A 322 14.23 -16.65 14.03
N LEU A 323 14.22 -16.11 12.81
CA LEU A 323 13.91 -14.69 12.59
C LEU A 323 12.48 -14.35 13.02
N GLN A 324 11.52 -15.20 12.67
CA GLN A 324 10.11 -15.01 13.05
C GLN A 324 9.93 -15.07 14.57
N ARG A 325 10.60 -16.03 15.23
CA ARG A 325 10.59 -16.18 16.69
C ARG A 325 11.15 -14.94 17.37
N ASP A 326 12.31 -14.48 16.92
CA ASP A 326 12.97 -13.32 17.53
C ASP A 326 12.16 -12.04 17.28
N LEU A 327 11.52 -11.93 16.12
CA LEU A 327 10.62 -10.82 15.79
C LEU A 327 9.40 -10.84 16.73
N PHE A 328 8.78 -12.01 16.88
CA PHE A 328 7.59 -12.19 17.71
C PHE A 328 7.84 -11.82 19.18
N HIS A 329 9.00 -12.24 19.71
CA HIS A 329 9.37 -11.96 21.11
C HIS A 329 10.13 -10.65 21.28
N ARG A 330 10.26 -9.85 20.23
CA ARG A 330 10.97 -8.57 20.23
C ARG A 330 12.42 -8.73 20.71
N ARG A 331 13.07 -9.82 20.30
CA ARG A 331 14.45 -10.10 20.70
C ARG A 331 15.42 -9.58 19.66
N GLY A 332 16.41 -8.80 20.11
CA GLY A 332 17.55 -8.43 19.30
C GLY A 332 18.79 -9.20 19.74
N GLN A 333 19.88 -9.02 19.03
CA GLN A 333 21.16 -9.62 19.40
C GLN A 333 22.02 -8.54 20.07
N PRO A 334 22.34 -8.70 21.35
CA PRO A 334 23.20 -7.74 22.05
C PRO A 334 24.58 -7.61 21.40
N ALA A 335 25.17 -6.44 21.52
CA ALA A 335 26.51 -6.19 21.00
C ALA A 335 27.51 -7.16 21.66
N GLY A 336 28.35 -7.80 20.84
CA GLY A 336 29.32 -8.76 21.33
C GLY A 336 28.80 -10.17 21.54
N ALA A 337 27.51 -10.42 21.37
CA ALA A 337 26.97 -11.76 21.50
C ALA A 337 27.50 -12.68 20.39
N ARG A 338 27.80 -13.92 20.77
CA ARG A 338 28.25 -14.92 19.80
C ARG A 338 27.10 -15.22 18.81
N ARG A 339 27.38 -15.17 17.52
CA ARG A 339 26.40 -15.49 16.48
C ARG A 339 26.19 -17.02 16.46
N GLU A 340 24.92 -17.39 16.35
CA GLU A 340 24.55 -18.79 16.19
C GLU A 340 24.95 -19.27 14.80
N ALA A 341 25.44 -20.51 14.73
CA ALA A 341 25.78 -21.09 13.44
C ALA A 341 24.54 -21.38 12.61
N LEU A 342 24.65 -21.15 11.33
CA LEU A 342 23.59 -21.44 10.37
C LEU A 342 23.97 -22.71 9.59
N ARG A 343 22.95 -23.48 9.23
CA ARG A 343 23.14 -24.63 8.37
C ARG A 343 23.24 -24.13 6.91
N HIS A 344 24.26 -24.60 6.20
CA HIS A 344 24.48 -24.22 4.81
C HIS A 344 23.40 -24.78 3.87
N ASP A 345 22.75 -25.86 4.27
CA ASP A 345 21.70 -26.51 3.49
C ASP A 345 20.29 -26.04 3.86
N ASP A 346 20.17 -24.99 4.68
CA ASP A 346 18.87 -24.43 5.06
C ASP A 346 18.28 -23.63 3.88
N PRO A 347 17.16 -24.07 3.31
CA PRO A 347 16.55 -23.39 2.17
C PRO A 347 15.51 -22.34 2.57
N SER A 348 15.33 -22.08 3.86
CA SER A 348 14.21 -21.27 4.35
C SER A 348 14.30 -19.78 3.96
N LEU A 349 15.51 -19.29 3.67
CA LEU A 349 15.74 -17.94 3.19
C LEU A 349 16.83 -17.98 2.12
N GLN A 350 16.47 -17.56 0.91
CA GLN A 350 17.37 -17.61 -0.24
C GLN A 350 17.49 -16.25 -0.88
N VAL A 351 18.66 -15.92 -1.40
CA VAL A 351 18.88 -14.70 -2.17
C VAL A 351 19.46 -15.09 -3.54
N HIS A 352 18.78 -14.68 -4.60
CA HIS A 352 19.19 -14.95 -5.98
C HIS A 352 19.52 -13.65 -6.68
N ALA A 353 20.77 -13.49 -7.12
CA ALA A 353 21.21 -12.32 -7.87
C ALA A 353 21.11 -12.62 -9.36
N CYS A 354 20.31 -11.84 -10.08
CA CYS A 354 20.02 -12.06 -11.50
C CYS A 354 20.35 -10.81 -12.32
N HIS A 355 20.79 -11.00 -13.57
CA HIS A 355 21.21 -9.90 -14.42
C HIS A 355 20.04 -9.16 -15.09
N THR A 356 18.93 -9.85 -15.33
CA THR A 356 17.76 -9.25 -15.99
C THR A 356 16.48 -9.68 -15.30
N ARG A 357 15.41 -8.89 -15.51
CA ARG A 357 14.07 -9.23 -14.98
C ARG A 357 13.57 -10.57 -15.53
N LEU A 358 13.82 -10.83 -16.80
CA LEU A 358 13.45 -12.12 -17.39
C LEU A 358 14.15 -13.27 -16.66
N ARG A 359 15.45 -13.15 -16.44
CA ARG A 359 16.21 -14.20 -15.74
C ARG A 359 15.73 -14.34 -14.28
N GLU A 360 15.40 -13.24 -13.65
CA GLU A 360 14.85 -13.26 -12.28
C GLU A 360 13.55 -14.06 -12.22
N LEU A 361 12.65 -13.85 -13.20
CA LEU A 361 11.39 -14.61 -13.27
C LEU A 361 11.63 -16.09 -13.59
N GLN A 362 12.61 -16.40 -14.44
CA GLN A 362 12.95 -17.80 -14.77
C GLN A 362 13.46 -18.53 -13.52
N VAL A 363 14.34 -17.89 -12.75
CA VAL A 363 14.86 -18.47 -11.50
C VAL A 363 13.72 -18.65 -10.51
N LEU A 364 12.86 -17.64 -10.39
CA LEU A 364 11.68 -17.74 -9.51
C LEU A 364 10.81 -18.93 -9.92
N HIS A 365 10.53 -19.08 -11.22
CA HIS A 365 9.71 -20.18 -11.74
C HIS A 365 10.30 -21.54 -11.34
N ASP A 366 11.62 -21.71 -11.52
CA ASP A 366 12.30 -22.95 -11.15
C ASP A 366 12.18 -23.25 -9.65
N GLN A 367 12.38 -22.21 -8.82
CA GLN A 367 12.24 -22.35 -7.36
C GLN A 367 10.81 -22.71 -6.96
N LEU A 368 9.83 -22.08 -7.58
CA LEU A 368 8.42 -22.37 -7.29
C LEU A 368 8.06 -23.80 -7.69
N ARG A 369 8.54 -24.27 -8.86
CA ARG A 369 8.31 -25.66 -9.26
C ARG A 369 8.88 -26.63 -8.23
N ALA A 370 10.10 -26.36 -7.76
CA ALA A 370 10.72 -27.19 -6.74
C ALA A 370 9.90 -27.23 -5.45
N LEU A 371 9.38 -26.06 -5.02
CA LEU A 371 8.56 -25.97 -3.83
C LEU A 371 7.23 -26.71 -3.96
N LEU A 372 6.56 -26.57 -5.12
CA LEU A 372 5.28 -27.21 -5.36
C LEU A 372 5.36 -28.74 -5.41
N GLN A 373 6.58 -29.26 -5.68
CA GLN A 373 6.85 -30.70 -5.73
C GLN A 373 7.56 -31.23 -4.49
N ASP A 374 7.81 -30.37 -3.49
CA ASP A 374 8.60 -30.71 -2.32
C ASP A 374 7.78 -31.61 -1.37
N PRO A 375 8.24 -32.87 -1.14
CA PRO A 375 7.47 -33.80 -0.29
C PRO A 375 7.48 -33.45 1.18
N ARG A 376 8.24 -32.45 1.61
CA ARG A 376 8.21 -32.01 3.01
C ARG A 376 6.92 -31.29 3.36
N PHE A 377 6.17 -30.80 2.35
CA PHE A 377 4.87 -30.16 2.57
C PHE A 377 3.74 -31.17 2.43
N ASP A 378 3.02 -31.40 3.52
CA ASP A 378 1.88 -32.31 3.55
C ASP A 378 0.74 -31.62 4.33
N PRO A 379 -0.34 -31.17 3.68
CA PRO A 379 -0.64 -31.36 2.24
C PRO A 379 0.31 -30.54 1.33
N PRO A 380 0.44 -30.96 0.07
CA PRO A 380 1.33 -30.24 -0.88
C PRO A 380 0.94 -28.79 -1.06
N LEU A 381 1.95 -27.95 -1.24
CA LEU A 381 1.72 -26.51 -1.52
C LEU A 381 0.97 -26.33 -2.83
N GLN A 382 0.10 -25.33 -2.84
CA GLN A 382 -0.63 -24.91 -4.04
C GLN A 382 -0.18 -23.49 -4.42
N ALA A 383 -0.37 -23.14 -5.69
CA ALA A 383 0.03 -21.82 -6.17
C ALA A 383 -0.57 -20.68 -5.32
N ARG A 384 -1.78 -20.87 -4.82
CA ARG A 384 -2.45 -19.85 -4.00
C ARG A 384 -1.80 -19.64 -2.62
N ASP A 385 -0.93 -20.57 -2.20
CA ASP A 385 -0.23 -20.46 -0.91
C ASP A 385 1.03 -19.60 -1.02
N ILE A 386 1.36 -19.13 -2.23
CA ILE A 386 2.61 -18.42 -2.53
C ILE A 386 2.29 -17.01 -3.00
N ALA A 387 2.91 -16.02 -2.36
CA ALA A 387 2.79 -14.62 -2.76
C ALA A 387 4.12 -14.14 -3.34
N VAL A 388 4.05 -13.42 -4.46
CA VAL A 388 5.21 -12.79 -5.08
C VAL A 388 5.02 -11.28 -5.01
N LEU A 389 6.00 -10.57 -4.46
CA LEU A 389 5.94 -9.12 -4.26
C LEU A 389 7.08 -8.45 -5.02
N ALA A 390 6.77 -7.33 -5.65
CA ALA A 390 7.76 -6.50 -6.33
C ALA A 390 7.53 -5.05 -5.94
N PRO A 391 8.61 -4.24 -5.82
CA PRO A 391 8.41 -2.81 -5.56
C PRO A 391 7.60 -2.11 -6.65
N ASP A 392 7.75 -2.58 -7.89
CA ASP A 392 6.98 -2.13 -9.06
C ASP A 392 6.79 -3.35 -9.96
N ILE A 393 5.55 -3.76 -10.15
CA ILE A 393 5.23 -4.97 -10.91
C ILE A 393 5.22 -4.72 -12.42
N ASP A 394 4.92 -3.49 -12.86
CA ASP A 394 4.73 -3.19 -14.29
C ASP A 394 5.90 -3.62 -15.16
N PRO A 395 7.17 -3.39 -14.77
CA PRO A 395 8.30 -3.84 -15.61
C PRO A 395 8.43 -5.36 -15.79
N TYR A 396 7.75 -6.15 -14.96
CA TYR A 396 7.76 -7.60 -15.06
C TYR A 396 6.63 -8.14 -15.93
N VAL A 397 5.53 -7.37 -16.07
CA VAL A 397 4.32 -7.83 -16.77
C VAL A 397 4.61 -8.40 -18.17
N PRO A 398 5.44 -7.75 -19.00
CA PRO A 398 5.68 -8.29 -20.36
C PRO A 398 6.30 -9.69 -20.40
N TYR A 399 6.97 -10.11 -19.34
CA TYR A 399 7.66 -11.38 -19.29
C TYR A 399 6.86 -12.50 -18.62
N LEU A 400 5.78 -12.14 -17.90
CA LEU A 400 5.06 -13.11 -17.06
C LEU A 400 4.42 -14.23 -17.89
N GLU A 401 3.76 -13.89 -18.99
CA GLU A 401 3.12 -14.89 -19.84
C GLU A 401 4.15 -15.84 -20.45
N ALA A 402 5.31 -15.31 -20.85
CA ALA A 402 6.38 -16.13 -21.44
C ALA A 402 6.97 -17.13 -20.45
N VAL A 403 7.03 -16.78 -19.16
CA VAL A 403 7.68 -17.61 -18.14
C VAL A 403 6.66 -18.51 -17.43
N PHE A 404 5.50 -17.97 -17.05
CA PHE A 404 4.50 -18.67 -16.24
C PHE A 404 3.32 -19.20 -17.04
N GLY A 405 3.08 -18.66 -18.24
CA GLY A 405 1.92 -19.00 -19.05
C GLY A 405 1.87 -20.45 -19.50
N GLY A 406 2.93 -20.95 -20.09
CA GLY A 406 3.05 -22.35 -20.52
C GLY A 406 1.81 -22.87 -21.25
N ARG A 407 1.76 -24.17 -21.52
CA ARG A 407 0.55 -24.83 -21.98
C ARG A 407 -0.34 -25.12 -20.76
N SER A 408 -1.60 -24.71 -20.81
CA SER A 408 -2.55 -25.03 -19.73
C SER A 408 -2.55 -26.53 -19.46
N GLY A 409 -2.25 -26.91 -18.23
CA GLY A 409 -2.13 -28.32 -17.85
C GLY A 409 -0.77 -28.93 -18.08
N GLY A 410 0.19 -28.18 -18.65
CA GLY A 410 1.58 -28.62 -18.79
C GLY A 410 2.32 -28.48 -17.47
N GLU A 411 3.43 -29.21 -17.35
CA GLU A 411 4.24 -29.20 -16.12
C GLU A 411 4.87 -27.82 -15.84
N ASP A 412 5.03 -27.00 -16.89
CA ASP A 412 5.65 -25.68 -16.76
C ASP A 412 4.64 -24.57 -16.43
N HIS A 413 3.35 -24.87 -16.44
CA HIS A 413 2.32 -23.88 -16.18
C HIS A 413 2.12 -23.70 -14.67
N ILE A 414 2.35 -22.48 -14.18
CA ILE A 414 2.04 -22.10 -12.80
C ILE A 414 0.99 -20.97 -12.87
N PRO A 415 -0.24 -21.23 -12.44
CA PRO A 415 -1.28 -20.19 -12.49
C PRO A 415 -0.93 -19.02 -11.59
N TYR A 416 -1.19 -17.81 -12.06
CA TYR A 416 -0.92 -16.61 -11.28
C TYR A 416 -2.04 -15.59 -11.46
N ALA A 417 -2.14 -14.65 -10.52
CA ALA A 417 -3.05 -13.52 -10.61
C ALA A 417 -2.24 -12.25 -10.36
N LEU A 418 -2.48 -11.25 -11.20
CA LEU A 418 -1.80 -9.96 -11.08
C LEU A 418 -2.65 -8.98 -10.28
N ALA A 419 -1.98 -8.18 -9.45
CA ALA A 419 -2.57 -7.07 -8.74
C ALA A 419 -1.69 -5.83 -8.91
N ASP A 420 -2.29 -4.67 -8.73
CA ASP A 420 -1.58 -3.37 -8.69
C ASP A 420 -0.88 -2.99 -10.00
N THR A 421 -1.31 -3.57 -11.12
CA THR A 421 -0.78 -3.15 -12.43
C THR A 421 -1.41 -1.82 -12.84
N SER A 422 -0.65 -1.02 -13.60
CA SER A 422 -1.21 0.21 -14.16
C SER A 422 -2.29 -0.13 -15.21
N PRO A 423 -3.28 0.74 -15.40
CA PRO A 423 -4.27 0.50 -16.45
C PRO A 423 -3.66 0.35 -17.85
N LEU A 424 -2.52 0.97 -18.09
CA LEU A 424 -1.84 0.90 -19.40
C LEU A 424 -1.24 -0.49 -19.65
N ALA A 425 -0.87 -1.23 -18.59
CA ALA A 425 -0.20 -2.53 -18.74
C ALA A 425 -1.05 -3.57 -19.46
N GLY A 426 -2.39 -3.42 -19.38
CA GLY A 426 -3.32 -4.35 -20.02
C GLY A 426 -4.00 -3.81 -21.27
N GLU A 427 -3.63 -2.61 -21.73
CA GLU A 427 -4.32 -1.94 -22.84
C GLU A 427 -3.34 -1.46 -23.90
N PRO A 428 -2.97 -2.36 -24.86
CA PRO A 428 -1.95 -2.01 -25.86
C PRO A 428 -2.28 -0.75 -26.68
N LEU A 429 -3.56 -0.50 -26.97
CA LEU A 429 -3.96 0.69 -27.72
C LEU A 429 -3.70 1.97 -26.91
N ALA A 430 -3.95 1.94 -25.60
CA ALA A 430 -3.68 3.09 -24.74
C ALA A 430 -2.18 3.37 -24.64
N ASP A 431 -1.38 2.30 -24.56
CA ASP A 431 0.09 2.40 -24.53
C ASP A 431 0.61 3.03 -25.83
N VAL A 432 0.12 2.58 -26.98
CA VAL A 432 0.47 3.16 -28.29
C VAL A 432 0.09 4.66 -28.31
N PHE A 433 -1.10 5.00 -27.83
CA PHE A 433 -1.55 6.38 -27.82
C PHE A 433 -0.61 7.28 -26.99
N VAL A 434 -0.21 6.81 -25.80
CA VAL A 434 0.71 7.57 -24.96
C VAL A 434 2.07 7.72 -25.63
N HIS A 435 2.59 6.64 -26.26
CA HIS A 435 3.84 6.70 -27.01
C HIS A 435 3.78 7.70 -28.17
N LEU A 436 2.67 7.70 -28.92
CA LEU A 436 2.49 8.66 -30.02
C LEU A 436 2.50 10.10 -29.52
N LEU A 437 1.87 10.36 -28.38
CA LEU A 437 1.90 11.70 -27.76
C LEU A 437 3.31 12.09 -27.35
N GLY A 438 4.15 11.11 -27.00
CA GLY A 438 5.54 11.36 -26.63
C GLY A 438 6.50 11.59 -27.79
N LEU A 439 6.11 11.22 -29.03
CA LEU A 439 7.00 11.32 -30.19
C LEU A 439 7.61 12.70 -30.40
N PRO A 440 6.88 13.82 -30.22
CA PRO A 440 7.48 15.15 -30.44
C PRO A 440 8.69 15.46 -29.56
N VAL A 441 8.83 14.78 -28.42
CA VAL A 441 9.96 14.99 -27.50
C VAL A 441 10.90 13.80 -27.46
N SER A 442 10.63 12.76 -28.26
CA SER A 442 11.46 11.56 -28.31
C SER A 442 12.71 11.80 -29.16
N ARG A 443 13.73 10.97 -28.96
CA ARG A 443 14.94 11.00 -29.76
C ARG A 443 14.88 10.09 -30.98
N PHE A 444 13.75 9.45 -31.19
CA PHE A 444 13.53 8.51 -32.29
C PHE A 444 14.60 7.41 -32.32
N GLY A 445 14.91 6.88 -31.15
CA GLY A 445 15.85 5.76 -31.07
C GLY A 445 15.32 4.56 -31.84
N LEU A 446 16.22 3.81 -32.46
CA LEU A 446 15.84 2.65 -33.29
C LEU A 446 14.93 1.69 -32.52
N ASN A 447 15.32 1.31 -31.32
CA ASN A 447 14.54 0.35 -30.53
C ASN A 447 13.16 0.94 -30.15
N GLU A 448 13.11 2.22 -29.81
CA GLU A 448 11.86 2.91 -29.48
C GLU A 448 10.86 2.85 -30.65
N VAL A 449 11.38 3.07 -31.86
CA VAL A 449 10.56 3.01 -33.07
C VAL A 449 10.11 1.58 -33.37
N LEU A 450 11.04 0.62 -33.25
CA LEU A 450 10.71 -0.79 -33.51
C LEU A 450 9.70 -1.33 -32.50
N ASP A 451 9.87 -0.99 -31.22
CA ASP A 451 8.92 -1.41 -30.17
C ASP A 451 7.53 -0.84 -30.44
N LEU A 452 7.48 0.42 -30.87
CA LEU A 452 6.20 1.06 -31.21
C LEU A 452 5.53 0.37 -32.41
N LEU A 453 6.31 0.08 -33.46
CA LEU A 453 5.80 -0.61 -34.67
C LEU A 453 5.40 -2.06 -34.37
N ALA A 454 6.08 -2.70 -33.40
CA ALA A 454 5.78 -4.09 -33.02
C ALA A 454 4.54 -4.20 -32.14
N SER A 455 4.05 -3.09 -31.59
CA SER A 455 2.83 -3.11 -30.78
C SER A 455 1.65 -3.59 -31.64
N ALA A 456 0.81 -4.46 -31.06
CA ALA A 456 -0.25 -5.12 -31.81
C ALA A 456 -1.17 -4.15 -32.56
N PRO A 457 -1.67 -3.04 -31.95
CA PRO A 457 -2.56 -2.14 -32.68
C PRO A 457 -1.92 -1.48 -33.90
N LEU A 458 -0.65 -1.10 -33.82
CA LEU A 458 0.05 -0.50 -34.96
C LEU A 458 0.44 -1.54 -36.01
N ALA A 459 0.93 -2.68 -35.57
CA ALA A 459 1.30 -3.77 -36.50
C ALA A 459 0.10 -4.20 -37.34
N GLU A 460 -1.06 -4.38 -36.70
CA GLU A 460 -2.30 -4.73 -37.39
C GLU A 460 -2.74 -3.62 -38.36
N ALA A 461 -2.75 -2.38 -37.91
CA ALA A 461 -3.15 -1.26 -38.74
C ALA A 461 -2.23 -1.06 -39.95
N ALA A 462 -0.93 -1.35 -39.78
CA ALA A 462 0.06 -1.20 -40.85
C ALA A 462 0.24 -2.45 -41.69
N GLY A 463 -0.43 -3.55 -41.36
CA GLY A 463 -0.29 -4.81 -42.04
C GLY A 463 1.10 -5.46 -41.87
N LEU A 464 1.72 -5.23 -40.70
CA LEU A 464 3.06 -5.77 -40.41
C LEU A 464 2.93 -7.13 -39.72
N ASP A 465 3.14 -8.18 -40.46
CA ASP A 465 3.20 -9.53 -39.89
C ASP A 465 4.65 -9.88 -39.47
N ALA A 466 4.85 -11.06 -38.90
CA ALA A 466 6.16 -11.50 -38.44
C ALA A 466 7.18 -11.49 -39.57
N ALA A 467 6.78 -11.91 -40.79
CA ALA A 467 7.68 -11.91 -41.95
C ALA A 467 8.09 -10.50 -42.38
N ALA A 468 7.16 -9.53 -42.23
CA ALA A 468 7.47 -8.13 -42.51
C ALA A 468 8.48 -7.57 -41.50
N PHE A 469 8.33 -7.95 -40.20
CA PHE A 469 9.28 -7.56 -39.17
C PHE A 469 10.66 -8.17 -39.37
N ASP A 470 10.72 -9.45 -39.79
CA ASP A 470 12.00 -10.10 -40.11
C ASP A 470 12.71 -9.35 -41.24
N ARG A 471 11.96 -9.02 -42.32
CA ARG A 471 12.52 -8.25 -43.43
C ARG A 471 12.98 -6.86 -42.97
N LEU A 472 12.20 -6.21 -42.14
CA LEU A 472 12.58 -4.89 -41.61
C LEU A 472 13.84 -4.97 -40.78
N HIS A 473 13.94 -5.99 -39.93
CA HIS A 473 15.13 -6.25 -39.12
C HIS A 473 16.37 -6.47 -40.00
N ASP A 474 16.23 -7.32 -41.05
CA ASP A 474 17.32 -7.60 -42.00
C ASP A 474 17.78 -6.32 -42.71
N TRP A 475 16.82 -5.49 -43.16
CA TRP A 475 17.16 -4.20 -43.80
C TRP A 475 17.90 -3.26 -42.84
N LEU A 476 17.46 -3.17 -41.62
CA LEU A 476 18.09 -2.31 -40.60
C LEU A 476 19.50 -2.82 -40.27
N GLN A 477 19.67 -4.13 -40.19
CA GLN A 477 20.96 -4.75 -39.97
C GLN A 477 21.91 -4.49 -41.16
N ALA A 478 21.41 -4.66 -42.38
CA ALA A 478 22.18 -4.41 -43.60
C ALA A 478 22.57 -2.93 -43.71
N ALA A 479 21.71 -2.04 -43.27
CA ALA A 479 21.96 -0.59 -43.29
C ALA A 479 22.87 -0.11 -42.17
N GLY A 480 23.29 -1.02 -41.29
CA GLY A 480 24.15 -0.68 -40.16
C GLY A 480 23.47 -0.01 -38.95
N UNK A 481 22.30 -0.14 -39.02
CA UNK A 481 21.50 0.45 -38.01
C UNK A 481 21.64 -0.14 -36.63
N UNK A 482 21.95 -1.09 -36.59
CA UNK A 482 22.23 -1.75 -35.44
C UNK A 482 23.35 -1.22 -34.67
N UNK A 483 23.99 -0.75 -35.20
CA UNK A 483 25.14 -0.18 -34.72
C UNK A 483 24.99 1.19 -34.24
N ALA A 484 24.00 1.75 -34.50
CA ALA A 484 23.78 3.13 -34.04
C ALA A 484 23.52 3.21 -32.54
N GLY A 485 22.90 2.20 -31.98
CA GLY A 485 22.60 2.16 -30.55
C GLY A 485 23.78 1.83 -29.63
N SER A 486 24.83 1.22 -30.16
CA SER A 486 25.97 0.78 -29.35
C SER A 486 27.09 1.80 -29.25
N ARG A 487 27.11 2.81 -30.14
CA ARG A 487 28.22 3.79 -30.18
C ARG A 487 28.00 5.04 -29.33
N GLN A 488 26.86 5.21 -28.73
CA GLN A 488 26.58 6.43 -27.94
C GLN A 488 26.87 6.30 -26.44
N TRP A 489 27.45 5.18 -26.01
CA TRP A 489 27.72 4.95 -24.59
C TRP A 489 29.22 4.66 -24.30
N GLN A 490 30.14 5.26 -25.07
CA GLN A 490 31.55 5.28 -24.69
C GLN A 490 31.99 6.70 -24.34
#